data_c18f6dd7ebb6d36934b76a4bf6625dad
#
_entry.id   c18f6dd7ebb6d36934b76a4bf6625dad
#
_cell.length_a   1.000
_cell.length_b   1.000
_cell.length_c   1.000
_cell.angle_alpha   90.00
_cell.angle_beta   90.00
_cell.angle_gamma   90.00
#
_symmetry.space_group_name_H-M   'P 1'
#
loop_
_entity.id
_entity.type
_entity.pdbx_description
1 polymer ?
#
loop_
_entity_poly.entity_id
_entity_poly.type
_entity_poly.pdbx_seq_one_letter_code
_entity_poly.pdbx_strand_id
1 'polypeptide(L)'
;MSRGLGDVYKRQIQGGDPNGNGTGGADQTIKGEFSSNGVENEISHTRGTISMARAQDPDSASSQFFIVQEDSDYLDGNYAAFGHVTSGMEIVDQICKDVPVEDDNGTVKAENQPVIEKITITD
;
A
#
# COMPACT_ATOMS: atom_id res chain seq x y z
N MET A 1 -13.12 -8.72 4.98
CA MET A 1 -12.12 -7.76 4.45
C MET A 1 -11.77 -8.13 3.02
N SER A 2 -11.73 -7.16 2.14
CA SER A 2 -11.33 -7.40 0.76
C SER A 2 -9.84 -7.75 0.69
N ARG A 3 -9.48 -8.76 -0.11
CA ARG A 3 -8.11 -9.12 -0.40
C ARG A 3 -7.68 -8.69 -1.80
N GLY A 4 -8.54 -7.92 -2.48
CA GLY A 4 -8.21 -7.40 -3.79
C GLY A 4 -7.22 -6.25 -3.72
N LEU A 5 -6.37 -6.16 -4.72
CA LEU A 5 -5.47 -5.03 -4.90
C LEU A 5 -6.21 -3.98 -5.72
N GLY A 6 -6.82 -3.01 -5.02
CA GLY A 6 -7.75 -2.06 -5.62
C GLY A 6 -7.12 -0.91 -6.38
N ASP A 7 -5.83 -0.65 -6.16
CA ASP A 7 -5.14 0.47 -6.79
C ASP A 7 -3.79 0.05 -7.34
N VAL A 8 -3.52 0.44 -8.58
CA VAL A 8 -2.20 0.34 -9.20
C VAL A 8 -1.84 1.76 -9.64
N TYR A 9 -0.97 2.41 -8.88
CA TYR A 9 -0.55 3.76 -9.17
C TYR A 9 0.97 3.81 -9.27
N LYS A 10 1.47 4.82 -9.95
CA LYS A 10 2.91 4.97 -10.26
C LYS A 10 3.82 4.34 -9.20
N ARG A 11 4.50 3.26 -9.55
CA ARG A 11 5.54 2.63 -8.73
C ARG A 11 5.04 1.96 -7.45
N GLN A 12 3.73 1.71 -7.33
CA GLN A 12 3.18 1.02 -6.15
C GLN A 12 1.86 0.33 -6.45
N ILE A 13 1.53 -0.66 -5.63
CA ILE A 13 0.21 -1.29 -5.62
C ILE A 13 -0.38 -1.14 -4.22
N GLN A 14 -1.68 -0.91 -4.13
CA GLN A 14 -2.37 -0.65 -2.87
C GLN A 14 -3.54 -1.59 -2.68
N GLY A 15 -3.71 -2.10 -1.48
CA GLY A 15 -4.80 -3.01 -1.13
C GLY A 15 -5.22 -2.85 0.33
N GLY A 16 -6.05 -3.79 0.80
CA GLY A 16 -6.52 -3.80 2.19
C GLY A 16 -7.79 -3.02 2.43
N ASP A 17 -8.47 -2.58 1.37
CA ASP A 17 -9.75 -1.86 1.49
C ASP A 17 -10.92 -2.85 1.44
N PRO A 18 -11.76 -2.94 2.51
CA PRO A 18 -12.92 -3.81 2.48
C PRO A 18 -13.97 -3.41 1.44
N ASN A 19 -14.00 -2.16 0.99
CA ASN A 19 -14.90 -1.69 -0.06
C ASN A 19 -14.31 -1.84 -1.47
N GLY A 20 -13.01 -2.08 -1.58
CA GLY A 20 -12.35 -2.27 -2.87
C GLY A 20 -12.26 -1.05 -3.76
N ASN A 21 -12.47 0.15 -3.24
CA ASN A 21 -12.48 1.39 -4.04
C ASN A 21 -11.69 2.55 -3.41
N GLY A 22 -10.90 2.29 -2.39
CA GLY A 22 -10.09 3.30 -1.71
C GLY A 22 -10.76 4.00 -0.55
N THR A 23 -12.04 3.74 -0.29
CA THR A 23 -12.82 4.48 0.72
C THR A 23 -12.99 3.75 2.04
N GLY A 24 -12.72 2.45 2.09
CA GLY A 24 -12.97 1.64 3.26
C GLY A 24 -11.76 1.49 4.16
N GLY A 25 -11.98 0.90 5.33
CA GLY A 25 -10.93 0.65 6.31
C GLY A 25 -11.44 -0.18 7.47
N ALA A 26 -10.60 -0.31 8.50
CA ALA A 26 -10.98 -0.96 9.74
C ALA A 26 -11.78 0.01 10.62
N ASP A 27 -12.39 -0.51 11.70
CA ASP A 27 -13.21 0.29 12.61
C ASP A 27 -12.38 1.32 13.40
N GLN A 28 -11.09 1.05 13.57
CA GLN A 28 -10.19 1.93 14.32
C GLN A 28 -9.02 2.36 13.45
N THR A 29 -8.59 3.60 13.64
CA THR A 29 -7.36 4.11 13.03
C THR A 29 -6.20 4.01 14.00
N ILE A 30 -5.00 4.11 13.49
CA ILE A 30 -3.78 4.06 14.29
C ILE A 30 -2.97 5.33 14.09
N LYS A 31 -2.10 5.61 15.08
CA LYS A 31 -1.16 6.73 14.96
C LYS A 31 -0.19 6.49 13.81
N GLY A 32 0.03 7.49 12.99
CA GLY A 32 0.99 7.41 11.91
C GLY A 32 2.43 7.44 12.44
N GLU A 33 3.16 6.38 12.20
CA GLU A 33 4.53 6.21 12.70
C GLU A 33 5.54 6.70 11.65
N PHE A 34 5.64 8.01 11.52
CA PHE A 34 6.59 8.63 10.57
C PHE A 34 7.06 9.99 11.10
N SER A 35 8.20 10.47 10.58
CA SER A 35 8.92 11.61 11.13
C SER A 35 8.09 12.89 11.22
N SER A 36 7.30 13.22 10.20
CA SER A 36 6.50 14.45 10.21
C SER A 36 5.36 14.40 11.24
N ASN A 37 5.07 13.23 11.78
CA ASN A 37 4.07 13.02 12.84
C ASN A 37 4.73 12.78 14.22
N GLY A 38 6.01 13.08 14.35
CA GLY A 38 6.71 13.01 15.62
C GLY A 38 7.19 11.62 16.03
N VAL A 39 7.11 10.64 15.16
CA VAL A 39 7.61 9.28 15.42
C VAL A 39 8.79 8.99 14.51
N GLU A 40 9.93 8.65 15.10
CA GLU A 40 11.11 8.31 14.32
C GLU A 40 10.86 7.03 13.52
N ASN A 41 11.09 7.10 12.21
CA ASN A 41 10.98 5.96 11.32
C ASN A 41 12.00 6.13 10.19
N GLU A 42 13.06 5.34 10.23
CA GLU A 42 14.17 5.42 9.29
C GLU A 42 14.02 4.52 8.07
N ILE A 43 12.91 3.78 7.97
CA ILE A 43 12.68 2.89 6.83
C ILE A 43 12.38 3.73 5.60
N SER A 44 13.21 3.59 4.58
CA SER A 44 13.02 4.30 3.32
C SER A 44 12.07 3.53 2.39
N HIS A 45 11.31 4.27 1.60
CA HIS A 45 10.37 3.69 0.63
C HIS A 45 11.11 3.23 -0.63
N THR A 46 11.98 2.24 -0.46
CA THR A 46 12.70 1.59 -1.56
C THR A 46 11.86 0.44 -2.12
N ARG A 47 12.28 -0.10 -3.27
CA ARG A 47 11.60 -1.23 -3.89
C ARG A 47 11.38 -2.37 -2.89
N GLY A 48 10.13 -2.83 -2.76
CA GLY A 48 9.73 -3.89 -1.86
C GLY A 48 9.22 -3.44 -0.49
N THR A 49 9.35 -2.16 -0.16
CA THR A 49 8.87 -1.64 1.13
C THR A 49 7.35 -1.70 1.21
N ILE A 50 6.84 -2.10 2.37
CA ILE A 50 5.40 -2.11 2.67
C ILE A 50 5.13 -0.96 3.64
N SER A 51 4.15 -0.13 3.31
CA SER A 51 3.83 1.07 4.07
C SER A 51 2.32 1.24 4.20
N MET A 52 1.88 1.95 5.23
CA MET A 52 0.45 2.20 5.46
C MET A 52 -0.05 3.33 4.57
N ALA A 53 -1.14 3.06 3.85
CA ALA A 53 -1.88 4.11 3.17
C ALA A 53 -2.74 4.87 4.18
N ARG A 54 -3.00 6.16 3.94
CA ARG A 54 -3.79 7.00 4.82
C ARG A 54 -4.44 8.14 4.06
N ALA A 55 -5.42 8.79 4.69
CA ALA A 55 -5.98 10.05 4.23
C ALA A 55 -5.04 11.21 4.63
N GLN A 56 -5.48 12.44 4.53
CA GLN A 56 -4.65 13.60 4.88
C GLN A 56 -4.30 13.65 6.37
N ASP A 57 -5.22 13.21 7.25
CA ASP A 57 -4.95 13.12 8.67
C ASP A 57 -3.82 12.12 8.92
N PRO A 58 -2.72 12.52 9.59
CA PRO A 58 -1.60 11.61 9.87
C PRO A 58 -1.99 10.36 10.64
N ASP A 59 -3.04 10.41 11.42
CA ASP A 59 -3.51 9.30 12.27
C ASP A 59 -4.72 8.58 11.68
N SER A 60 -4.91 8.62 10.38
CA SER A 60 -6.07 8.03 9.68
C SER A 60 -5.84 6.65 9.10
N ALA A 61 -4.64 6.09 9.21
CA ALA A 61 -4.35 4.75 8.71
C ALA A 61 -5.14 3.69 9.47
N SER A 62 -5.60 2.67 8.77
CA SER A 62 -6.31 1.55 9.40
C SER A 62 -5.95 0.21 8.76
N SER A 63 -6.49 -0.13 7.59
CA SER A 63 -6.25 -1.43 6.96
C SER A 63 -5.58 -1.35 5.60
N GLN A 64 -5.66 -0.21 4.92
CA GLN A 64 -5.07 -0.08 3.59
C GLN A 64 -3.55 0.07 3.68
N PHE A 65 -2.86 -0.60 2.78
CA PHE A 65 -1.40 -0.56 2.69
C PHE A 65 -0.97 -0.55 1.23
N PHE A 66 0.28 -0.20 0.98
CA PHE A 66 0.84 -0.28 -0.36
C PHE A 66 2.21 -0.93 -0.35
N ILE A 67 2.55 -1.52 -1.50
CA ILE A 67 3.86 -2.12 -1.74
C ILE A 67 4.55 -1.28 -2.80
N VAL A 68 5.77 -0.83 -2.50
CA VAL A 68 6.56 0.02 -3.38
C VAL A 68 7.18 -0.84 -4.48
N GLN A 69 6.89 -0.52 -5.73
CA GLN A 69 7.44 -1.24 -6.89
C GLN A 69 8.79 -0.66 -7.32
N GLU A 70 8.93 0.66 -7.29
CA GLU A 70 10.18 1.36 -7.57
C GLU A 70 10.50 2.33 -6.46
N ASP A 71 11.78 2.61 -6.22
CA ASP A 71 12.22 3.50 -5.16
C ASP A 71 11.43 4.81 -5.17
N SER A 72 10.88 5.18 -4.02
CA SER A 72 9.98 6.32 -3.85
C SER A 72 10.33 7.09 -2.58
N ASP A 73 11.55 7.58 -2.50
CA ASP A 73 12.06 8.27 -1.32
C ASP A 73 11.31 9.55 -0.97
N TYR A 74 10.56 10.11 -1.93
CA TYR A 74 9.71 11.26 -1.67
C TYR A 74 8.57 10.98 -0.67
N LEU A 75 8.31 9.71 -0.36
CA LEU A 75 7.33 9.30 0.65
C LEU A 75 7.92 9.23 2.05
N ASP A 76 9.24 9.24 2.16
CA ASP A 76 9.92 9.12 3.46
C ASP A 76 9.54 10.29 4.37
N GLY A 77 9.31 9.97 5.64
CA GLY A 77 8.93 10.96 6.64
C GLY A 77 7.45 11.33 6.66
N ASN A 78 6.64 10.86 5.70
CA ASN A 78 5.22 11.19 5.60
C ASN A 78 4.30 9.97 5.58
N TYR A 79 4.86 8.78 5.50
CA TYR A 79 4.12 7.52 5.53
C TYR A 79 4.82 6.50 6.41
N ALA A 80 4.03 5.64 7.04
CA ALA A 80 4.52 4.67 8.01
C ALA A 80 4.93 3.37 7.32
N ALA A 81 6.17 3.29 6.88
CA ALA A 81 6.77 2.05 6.39
C ALA A 81 6.97 1.09 7.56
N PHE A 82 6.63 -0.19 7.40
CA PHE A 82 6.69 -1.15 8.50
C PHE A 82 7.23 -2.53 8.09
N GLY A 83 7.50 -2.75 6.84
CA GLY A 83 7.95 -4.05 6.38
C GLY A 83 8.59 -4.02 5.01
N HIS A 84 9.03 -5.18 4.57
CA HIS A 84 9.72 -5.33 3.29
C HIS A 84 9.39 -6.70 2.69
N VAL A 85 9.11 -6.73 1.40
CA VAL A 85 8.86 -7.97 0.65
C VAL A 85 10.20 -8.64 0.38
N THR A 86 10.34 -9.90 0.82
CA THR A 86 11.56 -10.67 0.60
C THR A 86 11.46 -11.63 -0.59
N SER A 87 10.25 -11.91 -1.07
CA SER A 87 10.00 -12.83 -2.18
C SER A 87 8.69 -12.46 -2.86
N GLY A 88 8.64 -12.56 -4.18
CA GLY A 88 7.40 -12.30 -4.94
C GLY A 88 7.33 -10.93 -5.61
N MET A 89 8.40 -10.14 -5.62
CA MET A 89 8.39 -8.82 -6.26
C MET A 89 8.15 -8.88 -7.76
N GLU A 90 8.50 -9.97 -8.43
CA GLU A 90 8.21 -10.16 -9.85
C GLU A 90 6.70 -10.17 -10.12
N ILE A 91 5.90 -10.62 -9.16
CA ILE A 91 4.43 -10.58 -9.26
C ILE A 91 3.93 -9.14 -9.15
N VAL A 92 4.52 -8.34 -8.26
CA VAL A 92 4.21 -6.91 -8.13
C VAL A 92 4.52 -6.19 -9.43
N ASP A 93 5.66 -6.47 -10.04
CA ASP A 93 6.05 -5.90 -11.34
C ASP A 93 5.01 -6.22 -12.41
N GLN A 94 4.57 -7.47 -12.46
CA GLN A 94 3.59 -7.92 -13.44
C GLN A 94 2.23 -7.25 -13.23
N ILE A 95 1.80 -7.10 -11.99
CA ILE A 95 0.54 -6.40 -11.67
C ILE A 95 0.62 -4.94 -12.13
N CYS A 96 1.70 -4.26 -11.84
CA CYS A 96 1.88 -2.86 -12.27
C CYS A 96 1.85 -2.71 -13.78
N LYS A 97 2.31 -3.72 -14.51
CA LYS A 97 2.36 -3.71 -15.97
C LYS A 97 1.02 -4.07 -16.62
N ASP A 98 0.36 -5.11 -16.10
CA ASP A 98 -0.73 -5.79 -16.80
C ASP A 98 -2.13 -5.42 -16.34
N VAL A 99 -2.29 -4.92 -15.10
CA VAL A 99 -3.62 -4.63 -14.55
C VAL A 99 -4.11 -3.28 -15.06
N PRO A 100 -5.29 -3.23 -15.74
CA PRO A 100 -5.83 -1.96 -16.23
C PRO A 100 -6.39 -1.12 -15.09
N VAL A 101 -6.24 0.20 -15.21
CA VAL A 101 -6.78 1.16 -14.24
C VAL A 101 -7.94 1.93 -14.85
N GLU A 102 -8.88 2.35 -13.99
CA GLU A 102 -10.08 3.09 -14.40
C GLU A 102 -9.85 4.57 -14.60
N ASP A 103 -8.92 5.14 -13.84
CA ASP A 103 -8.72 6.59 -13.77
C ASP A 103 -7.27 6.94 -13.47
N ASP A 104 -6.98 8.25 -13.39
CA ASP A 104 -5.64 8.77 -13.14
C ASP A 104 -5.16 8.48 -11.72
N ASN A 105 -6.05 8.08 -10.81
CA ASN A 105 -5.69 7.67 -9.44
C ASN A 105 -5.24 6.22 -9.36
N GLY A 106 -5.33 5.47 -10.44
CA GLY A 106 -4.91 4.07 -10.47
C GLY A 106 -5.95 3.09 -9.95
N THR A 107 -7.21 3.52 -9.86
CA THR A 107 -8.29 2.65 -9.38
C THR A 107 -8.50 1.47 -10.32
N VAL A 108 -8.62 0.26 -9.75
CA VAL A 108 -8.83 -0.98 -10.50
C VAL A 108 -10.26 -1.45 -10.27
N LYS A 109 -10.98 -1.78 -11.37
CA LYS A 109 -12.32 -2.36 -11.26
C LYS A 109 -12.27 -3.67 -10.48
N ALA A 110 -13.32 -3.93 -9.68
CA ALA A 110 -13.40 -5.13 -8.84
C ALA A 110 -13.11 -6.41 -9.63
N GLU A 111 -13.63 -6.52 -10.85
CA GLU A 111 -13.43 -7.69 -11.71
C GLU A 111 -11.99 -7.89 -12.16
N ASN A 112 -11.17 -6.85 -12.13
CA ASN A 112 -9.76 -6.87 -12.56
C ASN A 112 -8.79 -6.87 -11.38
N GLN A 113 -9.27 -6.81 -10.15
CA GLN A 113 -8.40 -6.75 -8.97
C GLN A 113 -7.74 -8.11 -8.71
N PRO A 114 -6.40 -8.17 -8.67
CA PRO A 114 -5.72 -9.37 -8.20
C PRO A 114 -6.08 -9.62 -6.74
N VAL A 115 -6.20 -10.90 -6.37
CA VAL A 115 -6.58 -11.30 -5.01
C VAL A 115 -5.33 -11.73 -4.24
N ILE A 116 -5.15 -11.19 -3.05
CA ILE A 116 -4.11 -11.65 -2.14
C ILE A 116 -4.60 -12.94 -1.49
N GLU A 117 -4.01 -14.07 -1.87
CA GLU A 117 -4.37 -15.37 -1.31
C GLU A 117 -3.69 -15.60 0.03
N LYS A 118 -2.44 -15.15 0.16
CA LYS A 118 -1.65 -15.40 1.35
C LYS A 118 -0.49 -14.40 1.46
N ILE A 119 -0.27 -13.92 2.68
CA ILE A 119 0.95 -13.18 3.04
C ILE A 119 1.60 -13.95 4.18
N THR A 120 2.86 -14.33 4.00
CA THR A 120 3.64 -15.02 5.03
C THR A 120 4.63 -14.03 5.63
N ILE A 121 4.61 -13.90 6.96
CA ILE A 121 5.52 -13.01 7.69
C ILE A 121 6.72 -13.84 8.14
N THR A 122 7.91 -13.39 7.79
CA THR A 122 9.16 -14.03 8.19
C THR A 122 10.01 -13.04 9.01
N ASP A 123 10.79 -13.59 9.93
CA ASP A 123 11.70 -12.80 10.77
C ASP A 123 13.07 -12.61 10.11
#